data_fdfb597b842282700e0b8e545ef697dc
#
_entry.id   fdfb597b842282700e0b8e545ef697dc
#
_cell.length_a   1.000
_cell.length_b   1.000
_cell.length_c   1.000
_cell.angle_alpha   90.00
_cell.angle_beta   90.00
_cell.angle_gamma   90.00
#
_symmetry.space_group_name_H-M   'P 1'
#
loop_
_entity.id
_entity.type
_entity.pdbx_description
1 polymer ?
#
loop_
_entity_poly.entity_id
_entity_poly.type
_entity_poly.pdbx_seq_one_letter_code
_entity_poly.pdbx_strand_id
1 'polypeptide(L)'
;MPEYLAPGVYVEETSFRAKSIEGVSTSTAAFVGPTRKGPLGGAPVLVTSFGDFERIFGGFANLSFGGSEATNYIAHAVRNFFDNGGARLFVARVYNESGGDGIARSGFIGADADDANNLRFIARSPGRAGDARVTVTLVETPVTTVADAQAVATIAGGFDAA
;
A
#
# COMPACT_ATOMS: atom_id res chain seq x y z
N MET A 1 52.93 22.78 8.95
CA MET A 1 53.05 24.27 9.01
C MET A 1 53.94 24.68 7.86
N PRO A 2 53.50 25.53 6.96
CA PRO A 2 54.39 26.06 5.96
C PRO A 2 55.45 26.97 6.61
N GLU A 3 56.70 26.75 6.27
CA GLU A 3 57.82 27.54 6.77
C GLU A 3 58.10 28.68 5.80
N TYR A 4 57.88 29.90 6.23
CA TYR A 4 58.03 31.09 5.41
C TYR A 4 59.49 31.64 5.51
N LEU A 5 60.21 31.56 4.41
CA LEU A 5 61.65 31.88 4.32
C LEU A 5 62.01 33.33 4.09
N ALA A 6 61.06 34.24 3.90
CA ALA A 6 61.30 35.65 3.69
C ALA A 6 60.19 36.50 4.36
N PRO A 7 60.49 37.71 4.86
CA PRO A 7 59.49 38.60 5.39
C PRO A 7 58.57 39.09 4.27
N GLY A 8 57.29 38.79 4.39
CA GLY A 8 56.25 39.12 3.41
C GLY A 8 54.87 39.00 4.04
N VAL A 9 53.83 39.46 3.33
CA VAL A 9 52.46 39.23 3.70
C VAL A 9 52.00 37.97 2.99
N TYR A 10 51.70 36.96 3.80
CA TYR A 10 51.20 35.68 3.29
C TYR A 10 49.71 35.57 3.61
N VAL A 11 48.90 35.31 2.61
CA VAL A 11 47.45 35.08 2.76
C VAL A 11 47.23 33.59 2.78
N GLU A 12 46.84 33.05 3.92
CA GLU A 12 46.41 31.67 4.07
C GLU A 12 44.89 31.66 4.09
N GLU A 13 44.29 31.02 3.10
CA GLU A 13 42.84 30.83 3.03
C GLU A 13 42.46 29.56 3.78
N THR A 14 42.06 29.71 5.05
CA THR A 14 41.52 28.62 5.84
C THR A 14 40.01 28.56 5.67
N SER A 15 39.55 27.54 4.94
CA SER A 15 38.13 27.26 4.81
C SER A 15 37.58 26.68 6.12
N PHE A 16 36.83 27.48 6.88
CA PHE A 16 36.11 27.04 8.08
C PHE A 16 34.84 26.28 7.79
N ARG A 17 34.50 26.07 6.53
CA ARG A 17 33.39 25.19 6.17
C ARG A 17 33.79 23.76 6.38
N ALA A 18 33.14 23.11 7.34
CA ALA A 18 33.11 21.65 7.36
C ALA A 18 32.61 21.19 5.99
N LYS A 19 33.47 20.56 5.22
CA LYS A 19 33.05 19.85 3.98
C LYS A 19 32.17 18.71 4.46
N SER A 20 30.85 18.93 4.49
CA SER A 20 29.91 17.82 4.56
C SER A 20 30.16 16.99 3.29
N ILE A 21 30.56 15.77 3.47
CA ILE A 21 30.51 14.79 2.40
C ILE A 21 29.02 14.60 2.14
N GLU A 22 28.48 15.32 1.17
CA GLU A 22 27.15 15.01 0.67
C GLU A 22 27.23 13.60 0.11
N GLY A 23 26.62 12.66 0.82
CA GLY A 23 26.46 11.30 0.33
C GLY A 23 25.79 11.40 -1.04
N VAL A 24 26.41 10.84 -2.07
CA VAL A 24 25.77 10.66 -3.36
C VAL A 24 24.47 9.92 -3.07
N SER A 25 23.35 10.56 -3.34
CA SER A 25 22.03 10.03 -3.09
C SER A 25 21.79 8.77 -3.91
N THR A 26 22.17 7.62 -3.38
CA THR A 26 21.68 6.31 -3.82
C THR A 26 20.25 6.07 -3.32
N SER A 27 19.47 7.13 -3.29
CA SER A 27 18.17 7.18 -2.62
C SER A 27 17.04 6.51 -3.40
N THR A 28 17.37 5.82 -4.50
CA THR A 28 16.39 5.03 -5.26
C THR A 28 16.69 3.56 -5.11
N ALA A 29 15.73 2.80 -4.59
CA ALA A 29 15.82 1.35 -4.44
C ALA A 29 14.58 0.66 -5.03
N ALA A 30 14.65 -0.65 -5.20
CA ALA A 30 13.52 -1.47 -5.59
C ALA A 30 13.42 -2.67 -4.65
N PHE A 31 12.23 -2.90 -4.11
CA PHE A 31 11.93 -4.07 -3.29
C PHE A 31 10.88 -4.93 -3.96
N VAL A 32 11.11 -6.23 -3.92
CA VAL A 32 10.21 -7.25 -4.47
C VAL A 32 9.86 -8.22 -3.36
N GLY A 33 8.57 -8.46 -3.14
CA GLY A 33 8.16 -9.39 -2.11
C GLY A 33 6.67 -9.41 -1.86
N PRO A 34 6.22 -10.30 -0.97
CA PRO A 34 4.82 -10.43 -0.61
C PRO A 34 4.37 -9.26 0.25
N THR A 35 3.18 -8.76 0.02
CA THR A 35 2.54 -7.70 0.79
C THR A 35 1.09 -8.05 1.08
N ARG A 36 0.47 -7.40 2.07
CA ARG A 36 -0.90 -7.71 2.49
C ARG A 36 -1.95 -7.36 1.44
N LYS A 37 -1.73 -6.32 0.69
CA LYS A 37 -2.61 -5.80 -0.36
C LYS A 37 -1.77 -5.12 -1.44
N GLY A 38 -2.40 -4.58 -2.44
CA GLY A 38 -1.74 -3.79 -3.47
C GLY A 38 -1.85 -4.41 -4.85
N PRO A 39 -1.48 -3.66 -5.87
CA PRO A 39 -1.59 -4.11 -7.24
C PRO A 39 -0.66 -5.30 -7.51
N LEU A 40 -1.13 -6.18 -8.38
CA LEU A 40 -0.37 -7.27 -8.97
C LEU A 40 -0.17 -6.98 -10.46
N GLY A 41 1.03 -7.27 -10.94
CA GLY A 41 1.39 -7.00 -12.33
C GLY A 41 1.59 -5.52 -12.65
N GLY A 42 2.02 -5.25 -13.87
CA GLY A 42 2.34 -3.90 -14.33
C GLY A 42 3.69 -3.39 -13.83
N ALA A 43 3.88 -2.09 -13.91
CA ALA A 43 5.09 -1.44 -13.44
C ALA A 43 5.15 -1.41 -11.91
N PRO A 44 6.35 -1.55 -11.31
CA PRO A 44 6.54 -1.36 -9.89
C PRO A 44 6.01 0.00 -9.42
N VAL A 45 5.37 0.03 -8.28
CA VAL A 45 4.77 1.25 -7.72
C VAL A 45 5.83 2.06 -7.01
N LEU A 46 5.95 3.32 -7.39
CA LEU A 46 6.80 4.28 -6.66
C LEU A 46 6.13 4.68 -5.36
N VAL A 47 6.86 4.56 -4.26
CA VAL A 47 6.50 5.09 -2.95
C VAL A 47 7.59 6.04 -2.46
N THR A 48 7.19 7.13 -1.82
CA THR A 48 8.10 8.19 -1.35
C THR A 48 8.13 8.32 0.17
N SER A 49 7.28 7.55 0.84
CA SER A 49 7.21 7.49 2.30
C SER A 49 6.69 6.14 2.78
N PHE A 50 6.95 5.82 4.06
CA PHE A 50 6.37 4.63 4.67
C PHE A 50 4.84 4.72 4.73
N GLY A 51 4.27 5.90 4.95
CA GLY A 51 2.82 6.10 4.95
C GLY A 51 2.18 5.80 3.59
N ASP A 52 2.84 6.14 2.48
CA ASP A 52 2.40 5.75 1.14
C ASP A 52 2.43 4.24 0.94
N PHE A 53 3.51 3.60 1.42
CA PHE A 53 3.62 2.14 1.39
C PHE A 53 2.49 1.49 2.18
N GLU A 54 2.22 1.95 3.39
CA GLU A 54 1.17 1.40 4.25
C GLU A 54 -0.22 1.54 3.62
N ARG A 55 -0.50 2.67 3.01
CA ARG A 55 -1.77 2.92 2.31
C ARG A 55 -1.97 1.99 1.12
N ILE A 56 -0.92 1.73 0.34
CA ILE A 56 -0.99 0.94 -0.90
C ILE A 56 -0.82 -0.55 -0.65
N PHE A 57 0.18 -0.95 0.15
CA PHE A 57 0.61 -2.34 0.32
C PHE A 57 0.26 -2.93 1.69
N GLY A 58 -0.17 -2.11 2.64
CA GLY A 58 -0.47 -2.50 4.01
C GLY A 58 0.71 -2.33 4.94
N GLY A 59 0.41 -2.34 6.24
CA GLY A 59 1.38 -2.10 7.31
C GLY A 59 2.12 -3.37 7.77
N PHE A 60 2.56 -3.36 9.03
CA PHE A 60 3.41 -4.38 9.64
C PHE A 60 2.72 -5.71 9.96
N ALA A 61 1.39 -5.77 9.90
CA ALA A 61 0.69 -6.99 10.29
C ALA A 61 1.15 -8.20 9.47
N ASN A 62 1.19 -9.34 10.12
CA ASN A 62 1.67 -10.59 9.56
C ASN A 62 0.98 -10.96 8.24
N LEU A 63 1.72 -11.64 7.41
CA LEU A 63 1.22 -12.28 6.20
C LEU A 63 0.71 -13.67 6.54
N SER A 64 -0.18 -14.22 5.73
CA SER A 64 -0.64 -15.59 5.87
C SER A 64 -0.35 -16.36 4.59
N PHE A 65 0.33 -17.50 4.71
CA PHE A 65 0.64 -18.40 3.62
C PHE A 65 0.11 -19.80 3.96
N GLY A 66 -0.93 -20.23 3.25
CA GLY A 66 -1.51 -21.56 3.49
C GLY A 66 -1.96 -21.78 4.95
N GLY A 67 -2.46 -20.76 5.61
CA GLY A 67 -2.89 -20.83 7.02
C GLY A 67 -1.77 -20.62 8.06
N SER A 68 -0.51 -20.52 7.63
CA SER A 68 0.62 -20.20 8.51
C SER A 68 0.91 -18.71 8.50
N GLU A 69 1.11 -18.14 9.68
CA GLU A 69 1.50 -16.73 9.79
C GLU A 69 3.01 -16.56 9.59
N ALA A 70 3.37 -15.52 8.84
CA ALA A 70 4.76 -15.12 8.62
C ALA A 70 4.92 -13.62 8.82
N THR A 71 6.07 -13.21 9.32
CA THR A 71 6.41 -11.81 9.51
C THR A 71 6.46 -11.09 8.16
N ASN A 72 5.90 -9.89 8.12
CA ASN A 72 5.93 -9.03 6.93
C ASN A 72 7.29 -8.31 6.81
N TYR A 73 8.32 -9.04 6.42
CA TYR A 73 9.69 -8.50 6.33
C TYR A 73 9.82 -7.32 5.37
N ILE A 74 9.02 -7.28 4.29
CA ILE A 74 9.09 -6.16 3.34
C ILE A 74 8.65 -4.84 3.98
N ALA A 75 7.65 -4.86 4.86
CA ALA A 75 7.21 -3.66 5.56
C ALA A 75 8.30 -3.12 6.48
N HIS A 76 9.02 -4.03 7.18
CA HIS A 76 10.16 -3.65 8.02
C HIS A 76 11.33 -3.12 7.19
N ALA A 77 11.63 -3.74 6.05
CA ALA A 77 12.68 -3.29 5.15
C ALA A 77 12.37 -1.89 4.57
N VAL A 78 11.13 -1.66 4.16
CA VAL A 78 10.67 -0.35 3.65
C VAL A 78 10.78 0.72 4.74
N ARG A 79 10.37 0.41 5.96
CA ARG A 79 10.49 1.34 7.07
C ARG A 79 11.94 1.71 7.32
N ASN A 80 12.81 0.70 7.44
CA ASN A 80 14.23 0.92 7.63
C ASN A 80 14.87 1.73 6.50
N PHE A 81 14.45 1.51 5.24
CA PHE A 81 14.94 2.28 4.10
C PHE A 81 14.64 3.77 4.25
N PHE A 82 13.40 4.14 4.59
CA PHE A 82 13.03 5.54 4.76
C PHE A 82 13.63 6.16 6.03
N ASP A 83 13.71 5.41 7.14
CA ASP A 83 14.31 5.89 8.39
C ASP A 83 15.82 6.15 8.24
N ASN A 84 16.50 5.48 7.29
CA ASN A 84 17.90 5.71 6.94
C ASN A 84 18.11 6.71 5.78
N GLY A 85 17.11 7.53 5.48
CA GLY A 85 17.24 8.62 4.50
C GLY A 85 16.98 8.22 3.05
N GLY A 86 16.40 7.04 2.80
CA GLY A 86 15.90 6.67 1.48
C GLY A 86 14.79 7.63 1.02
N ALA A 87 14.78 8.01 -0.26
CA ALA A 87 13.82 8.97 -0.79
C ALA A 87 12.83 8.37 -1.79
N ARG A 88 13.25 7.39 -2.57
CA ARG A 88 12.44 6.80 -3.64
C ARG A 88 12.55 5.28 -3.61
N LEU A 89 11.42 4.62 -3.49
CA LEU A 89 11.37 3.17 -3.47
C LEU A 89 10.34 2.66 -4.47
N PHE A 90 10.79 1.78 -5.36
CA PHE A 90 9.89 1.03 -6.23
C PHE A 90 9.53 -0.29 -5.55
N VAL A 91 8.25 -0.57 -5.45
CA VAL A 91 7.77 -1.81 -4.82
C VAL A 91 7.02 -2.65 -5.86
N ALA A 92 7.45 -3.89 -6.01
CA ALA A 92 6.78 -4.90 -6.81
C ALA A 92 6.23 -6.00 -5.88
N ARG A 93 4.91 -6.20 -5.91
CA ARG A 93 4.26 -7.23 -5.11
C ARG A 93 4.39 -8.58 -5.78
N VAL A 94 4.76 -9.58 -4.99
CA VAL A 94 4.67 -10.99 -5.36
C VAL A 94 3.49 -11.63 -4.65
N TYR A 95 2.71 -12.38 -5.38
CA TYR A 95 1.57 -13.15 -4.89
C TYR A 95 1.57 -14.51 -5.56
N ASN A 96 1.33 -15.55 -4.79
CA ASN A 96 1.17 -16.91 -5.31
C ASN A 96 -0.30 -17.28 -5.25
N GLU A 97 -0.87 -17.59 -6.39
CA GLU A 97 -2.24 -18.06 -6.49
C GLU A 97 -2.28 -19.56 -6.13
N SER A 98 -3.01 -19.89 -5.09
CA SER A 98 -3.24 -21.28 -4.68
C SER A 98 -4.73 -21.55 -4.74
N GLY A 99 -5.19 -22.13 -5.85
CA GLY A 99 -6.58 -22.55 -6.00
C GLY A 99 -7.58 -21.50 -6.47
N GLY A 100 -7.13 -20.35 -6.96
CA GLY A 100 -7.97 -19.27 -7.51
C GLY A 100 -7.21 -17.97 -7.60
N ASP A 101 -7.85 -16.90 -8.09
CA ASP A 101 -7.23 -15.58 -8.23
C ASP A 101 -6.99 -14.85 -6.89
N GLY A 102 -7.44 -15.45 -5.78
CA GLY A 102 -7.29 -14.90 -4.44
C GLY A 102 -8.02 -13.58 -4.20
N ILE A 103 -8.95 -13.22 -5.09
CA ILE A 103 -9.74 -12.01 -4.99
C ILE A 103 -11.04 -12.32 -4.26
N ALA A 104 -11.26 -11.68 -3.13
CA ALA A 104 -12.49 -11.81 -2.38
C ALA A 104 -13.68 -11.24 -3.17
N ARG A 105 -14.77 -11.98 -3.17
CA ARG A 105 -16.02 -11.63 -3.87
C ARG A 105 -17.20 -11.86 -2.94
N SER A 106 -18.14 -10.94 -2.94
CA SER A 106 -19.45 -11.21 -2.30
C SER A 106 -20.25 -12.20 -3.14
N GLY A 107 -21.23 -12.84 -2.53
CA GLY A 107 -22.34 -13.41 -3.28
C GLY A 107 -23.07 -12.31 -4.07
N PHE A 108 -23.93 -12.72 -4.97
CA PHE A 108 -24.84 -11.80 -5.66
C PHE A 108 -25.91 -11.29 -4.71
N ILE A 109 -26.19 -10.00 -4.81
CA ILE A 109 -27.19 -9.29 -4.01
C ILE A 109 -28.27 -8.86 -4.98
N GLY A 110 -29.39 -9.60 -5.00
CA GLY A 110 -30.51 -9.38 -5.90
C GLY A 110 -31.44 -10.58 -5.93
N ALA A 111 -32.61 -10.42 -6.51
CA ALA A 111 -33.65 -11.44 -6.55
C ALA A 111 -33.49 -12.45 -7.72
N ASP A 112 -32.70 -12.07 -8.70
CA ASP A 112 -32.56 -12.87 -9.94
C ASP A 112 -31.24 -13.62 -9.99
N ALA A 113 -31.32 -14.87 -10.43
CA ALA A 113 -30.13 -15.73 -10.59
C ALA A 113 -29.22 -15.28 -11.79
N ASP A 114 -29.68 -14.32 -12.59
CA ASP A 114 -28.96 -13.80 -13.74
C ASP A 114 -28.17 -12.54 -13.42
N ASP A 115 -26.93 -12.52 -13.88
CA ASP A 115 -25.89 -11.54 -13.53
C ASP A 115 -26.21 -10.08 -13.87
N ALA A 116 -27.11 -9.81 -14.78
CA ALA A 116 -27.24 -8.48 -15.37
C ALA A 116 -27.83 -7.40 -14.43
N ASN A 117 -28.56 -7.82 -13.39
CA ASN A 117 -29.27 -6.92 -12.46
C ASN A 117 -28.83 -7.08 -10.99
N ASN A 118 -27.83 -7.89 -10.75
CA ASN A 118 -27.37 -8.19 -9.40
C ASN A 118 -26.11 -7.37 -9.06
N LEU A 119 -26.11 -6.81 -7.86
CA LEU A 119 -24.94 -6.14 -7.30
C LEU A 119 -23.95 -7.17 -6.75
N ARG A 120 -22.69 -7.04 -7.09
CA ARG A 120 -21.60 -7.84 -6.55
C ARG A 120 -20.44 -6.94 -6.15
N PHE A 121 -19.90 -7.15 -4.97
CA PHE A 121 -18.67 -6.51 -4.51
C PHE A 121 -17.48 -7.40 -4.81
N ILE A 122 -16.44 -6.82 -5.37
CA ILE A 122 -15.20 -7.52 -5.72
C ILE A 122 -14.04 -6.72 -5.12
N ALA A 123 -13.17 -7.39 -4.38
CA ALA A 123 -11.96 -6.76 -3.87
C ALA A 123 -11.05 -6.33 -5.03
N ARG A 124 -10.43 -5.18 -4.89
CA ARG A 124 -9.57 -4.59 -5.94
C ARG A 124 -8.30 -5.42 -6.19
N SER A 125 -7.81 -6.09 -5.19
CA SER A 125 -6.56 -6.86 -5.24
C SER A 125 -6.68 -8.11 -4.39
N PRO A 126 -5.98 -9.19 -4.75
CA PRO A 126 -6.02 -10.42 -4.00
C PRO A 126 -5.35 -10.28 -2.63
N GLY A 127 -5.72 -11.17 -1.73
CA GLY A 127 -5.15 -11.30 -0.41
C GLY A 127 -6.12 -10.94 0.71
N ARG A 128 -5.74 -11.28 1.94
CA ARG A 128 -6.57 -11.16 3.15
C ARG A 128 -7.11 -9.75 3.44
N ALA A 129 -6.50 -8.72 2.87
CA ALA A 129 -7.02 -7.35 3.02
C ALA A 129 -8.34 -7.10 2.29
N GLY A 130 -8.73 -8.00 1.38
CA GLY A 130 -10.03 -7.98 0.73
C GLY A 130 -11.12 -8.71 1.52
N ASP A 131 -10.75 -9.45 2.56
CA ASP A 131 -11.69 -10.15 3.44
C ASP A 131 -12.34 -9.13 4.40
N ALA A 132 -13.45 -8.56 3.94
CA ALA A 132 -14.18 -7.51 4.64
C ALA A 132 -15.69 -7.75 4.55
N ARG A 133 -16.40 -7.33 5.59
CA ARG A 133 -17.86 -7.31 5.55
C ARG A 133 -18.32 -5.99 4.94
N VAL A 134 -19.14 -6.05 3.91
CA VAL A 134 -19.80 -4.89 3.33
C VAL A 134 -21.27 -4.92 3.74
N THR A 135 -21.74 -3.82 4.35
CA THR A 135 -23.14 -3.62 4.66
C THR A 135 -23.64 -2.47 3.80
N VAL A 136 -24.65 -2.74 2.99
CA VAL A 136 -25.32 -1.73 2.17
C VAL A 136 -26.67 -1.46 2.81
N THR A 137 -26.90 -0.21 3.19
CA THR A 137 -28.18 0.25 3.71
C THR A 137 -28.80 1.20 2.69
N LEU A 138 -29.94 0.83 2.17
CA LEU A 138 -30.73 1.72 1.32
C LEU A 138 -31.58 2.59 2.26
N VAL A 139 -31.39 3.89 2.20
CA VAL A 139 -32.23 4.86 2.92
C VAL A 139 -33.09 5.54 1.87
N GLU A 140 -34.37 5.20 1.86
CA GLU A 140 -35.35 5.95 1.07
C GLU A 140 -35.80 7.19 1.86
N THR A 141 -35.62 8.37 1.28
CA THR A 141 -36.23 9.58 1.85
C THR A 141 -37.63 9.68 1.25
N PRO A 142 -38.69 9.59 2.07
CA PRO A 142 -40.04 9.71 1.53
C PRO A 142 -40.23 11.10 0.91
N VAL A 143 -40.43 11.14 -0.38
CA VAL A 143 -40.94 12.34 -1.05
C VAL A 143 -42.43 12.44 -0.70
N THR A 144 -42.83 13.50 -0.08
CA THR A 144 -44.14 13.72 0.55
C THR A 144 -45.32 13.74 -0.44
N THR A 145 -45.18 13.21 -1.62
CA THR A 145 -46.30 13.07 -2.56
C THR A 145 -46.14 11.78 -3.32
N VAL A 146 -47.07 10.88 -3.06
CA VAL A 146 -47.36 9.59 -3.71
C VAL A 146 -46.88 8.38 -2.92
N ALA A 147 -47.83 7.83 -2.21
CA ALA A 147 -48.01 6.42 -1.83
C ALA A 147 -46.75 5.56 -1.65
N ASP A 148 -46.40 5.36 -0.41
CA ASP A 148 -45.94 4.14 0.23
C ASP A 148 -45.19 3.10 -0.64
N ALA A 149 -43.87 3.19 -0.63
CA ALA A 149 -43.04 2.01 -0.62
C ALA A 149 -41.79 2.28 0.22
N GLN A 150 -41.89 2.12 1.52
CA GLN A 150 -40.73 2.00 2.40
C GLN A 150 -40.19 0.58 2.24
N ALA A 151 -39.15 0.42 1.42
CA ALA A 151 -38.32 -0.78 1.44
C ALA A 151 -36.97 -0.41 2.04
N VAL A 152 -36.75 -0.69 3.30
CA VAL A 152 -35.40 -0.70 3.88
C VAL A 152 -34.84 -2.09 3.61
N ALA A 153 -34.00 -2.22 2.59
CA ALA A 153 -33.23 -3.43 2.37
C ALA A 153 -31.87 -3.28 3.03
N THR A 154 -31.64 -3.98 4.12
CA THR A 154 -30.30 -4.14 4.68
C THR A 154 -29.66 -5.34 3.99
N ILE A 155 -28.65 -5.10 3.17
CA ILE A 155 -27.94 -6.13 2.45
C ILE A 155 -26.59 -6.33 3.14
N ALA A 156 -26.43 -7.45 3.84
CA ALA A 156 -25.18 -7.86 4.43
C ALA A 156 -24.51 -8.89 3.49
N GLY A 157 -23.43 -8.48 2.86
CA GLY A 157 -22.58 -9.38 2.07
C GLY A 157 -21.29 -9.66 2.84
N GLY A 158 -20.88 -10.93 2.88
CA GLY A 158 -19.55 -11.34 3.33
C GLY A 158 -18.67 -11.60 2.12
N PHE A 159 -17.40 -11.22 2.22
CA PHE A 159 -16.41 -11.63 1.25
C PHE A 159 -15.79 -12.95 1.71
N ASP A 160 -15.92 -13.98 0.88
CA ASP A 160 -15.15 -15.20 1.08
C ASP A 160 -13.77 -14.98 0.45
N ALA A 161 -12.73 -15.07 1.27
CA ALA A 161 -11.35 -15.14 0.78
C ALA A 161 -11.08 -16.58 0.30
N ALA A 162 -10.82 -16.74 -0.98
CA ALA A 162 -10.38 -18.00 -1.56
C ALA A 162 -8.90 -18.24 -1.28
#